data_cb15dff84df7018cf775f7113ba753f6
#
_entry.id   cb15dff84df7018cf775f7113ba753f6
#
_cell.length_a   1.000
_cell.length_b   1.000
_cell.length_c   1.000
_cell.angle_alpha   90.00
_cell.angle_beta   90.00
_cell.angle_gamma   90.00
#
_symmetry.space_group_name_H-M   'P 1'
#
loop_
_entity.id
_entity.type
_entity.pdbx_description
1 polymer ?
#
loop_
_entity_poly.entity_id
_entity_poly.type
_entity_poly.pdbx_seq_one_letter_code
_entity_poly.pdbx_strand_id
1 'polypeptide(L)'
;MGESICPVCGYDGLDEPPFNERGVGSDDICPCCGFQFGLDDFPYEDRERLISEWRERWVAGGCVWKLTGCRRPPEGWDPQAQLARTWGVTVPPYRPILGARRGDQPTPGE
;
A
#
# COMPACT_ATOMS: atom_id res chain seq x y z
N MET A 1 -8.01 12.70 -6.86
CA MET A 1 -6.65 12.45 -6.84
C MET A 1 -6.16 11.96 -5.51
N GLY A 2 -5.58 10.83 -5.50
CA GLY A 2 -5.05 10.26 -4.28
C GLY A 2 -3.70 10.86 -3.95
N GLU A 3 -3.32 10.75 -2.70
CA GLU A 3 -2.00 11.14 -2.28
C GLU A 3 -1.06 9.95 -2.41
N SER A 4 0.20 10.23 -2.68
CA SER A 4 1.21 9.20 -2.85
C SER A 4 1.84 8.86 -1.50
N ILE A 5 1.00 8.45 -0.56
CA ILE A 5 1.41 8.13 0.80
C ILE A 5 1.13 6.65 1.06
N CYS A 6 2.14 5.95 1.57
CA CYS A 6 1.98 4.54 1.91
C CYS A 6 1.08 4.39 3.14
N PRO A 7 -0.02 3.63 3.04
CA PRO A 7 -0.90 3.45 4.19
C PRO A 7 -0.29 2.56 5.27
N VAL A 8 0.77 1.84 4.95
CA VAL A 8 1.42 0.96 5.93
C VAL A 8 2.32 1.75 6.85
N CYS A 9 3.25 2.53 6.28
CA CYS A 9 4.29 3.20 7.07
C CYS A 9 4.25 4.72 7.02
N GLY A 10 3.43 5.30 6.13
CA GLY A 10 3.30 6.74 6.05
C GLY A 10 4.30 7.44 5.14
N TYR A 11 5.12 6.67 4.41
CA TYR A 11 6.08 7.28 3.48
C TYR A 11 5.34 8.05 2.40
N ASP A 12 5.71 9.30 2.17
CA ASP A 12 4.99 10.18 1.26
C ASP A 12 5.71 10.44 -0.05
N GLY A 13 6.75 9.66 -0.33
CA GLY A 13 7.51 9.83 -1.55
C GLY A 13 7.24 8.81 -2.63
N LEU A 14 6.07 8.17 -2.60
CA LEU A 14 5.71 7.21 -3.65
C LEU A 14 5.56 7.93 -4.97
N ASP A 15 5.88 7.24 -6.06
CA ASP A 15 5.81 7.84 -7.39
C ASP A 15 4.37 8.06 -7.85
N GLU A 16 3.44 7.27 -7.31
CA GLU A 16 2.03 7.40 -7.66
C GLU A 16 1.21 6.91 -6.47
N PRO A 17 -0.08 7.22 -6.44
CA PRO A 17 -0.92 6.74 -5.35
C PRO A 17 -0.88 5.22 -5.28
N PRO A 18 -0.87 4.65 -4.07
CA PRO A 18 -0.79 3.20 -3.93
C PRO A 18 -2.02 2.47 -4.47
N PHE A 19 -3.17 3.15 -4.49
CA PHE A 19 -4.41 2.57 -5.02
C PHE A 19 -5.08 3.60 -5.90
N ASN A 20 -5.71 3.12 -6.99
CA ASN A 20 -6.47 4.02 -7.84
C ASN A 20 -7.87 4.23 -7.24
N GLU A 21 -8.73 4.95 -7.96
CA GLU A 21 -10.04 5.28 -7.42
C GLU A 21 -10.95 4.07 -7.26
N ARG A 22 -10.62 2.96 -7.89
CA ARG A 22 -11.35 1.71 -7.67
C ARG A 22 -10.71 0.83 -6.62
N GLY A 23 -9.66 1.32 -5.97
CA GLY A 23 -8.99 0.58 -4.94
C GLY A 23 -8.05 -0.50 -5.45
N VAL A 24 -7.66 -0.41 -6.72
CA VAL A 24 -6.73 -1.38 -7.29
C VAL A 24 -5.30 -0.92 -7.01
N GLY A 25 -4.45 -1.83 -6.57
CA GLY A 25 -3.08 -1.50 -6.23
C GLY A 25 -2.26 -1.13 -7.45
N SER A 26 -1.26 -0.28 -7.21
CA SER A 26 -0.39 0.23 -8.28
C SER A 26 0.64 -0.78 -8.73
N ASP A 27 0.83 -1.86 -7.99
CA ASP A 27 1.88 -2.85 -8.16
C ASP A 27 3.27 -2.35 -7.75
N ASP A 28 3.37 -1.10 -7.31
CA ASP A 28 4.63 -0.57 -6.81
C ASP A 28 4.93 -1.14 -5.43
N ILE A 29 6.21 -1.17 -5.11
CA ILE A 29 6.68 -1.59 -3.79
C ILE A 29 7.14 -0.35 -3.05
N CYS A 30 6.64 -0.16 -1.83
CA CYS A 30 7.09 0.95 -1.01
C CYS A 30 8.55 0.72 -0.61
N PRO A 31 9.47 1.64 -0.96
CA PRO A 31 10.88 1.41 -0.62
C PRO A 31 11.14 1.46 0.87
N CYS A 32 10.27 2.11 1.61
CA CYS A 32 10.44 2.25 3.06
C CYS A 32 10.10 0.97 3.81
N CYS A 33 8.92 0.40 3.57
CA CYS A 33 8.48 -0.77 4.34
C CYS A 33 8.43 -2.05 3.54
N GLY A 34 8.57 -1.96 2.21
CA GLY A 34 8.62 -3.15 1.37
C GLY A 34 7.27 -3.72 0.98
N PHE A 35 6.18 -3.05 1.31
CA PHE A 35 4.84 -3.52 1.01
C PHE A 35 4.54 -3.31 -0.47
N GLN A 36 4.07 -4.34 -1.16
CA GLN A 36 3.72 -4.22 -2.58
C GLN A 36 2.21 -4.09 -2.71
N PHE A 37 1.78 -2.95 -3.25
CA PHE A 37 0.36 -2.64 -3.37
C PHE A 37 -0.27 -3.46 -4.48
N GLY A 38 -1.34 -4.17 -4.16
CA GLY A 38 -1.97 -5.06 -5.11
C GLY A 38 -1.57 -6.52 -4.94
N LEU A 39 -0.52 -6.77 -4.15
CA LEU A 39 -0.06 -8.13 -3.91
C LEU A 39 -0.12 -8.47 -2.43
N ASP A 40 0.54 -7.65 -1.60
CA ASP A 40 0.64 -7.95 -0.18
C ASP A 40 -0.65 -7.62 0.58
N ASP A 41 -1.55 -6.90 -0.06
CA ASP A 41 -2.86 -6.56 0.50
C ASP A 41 -3.97 -7.45 -0.09
N PHE A 42 -3.61 -8.51 -0.73
CA PHE A 42 -4.57 -9.44 -1.32
C PHE A 42 -4.76 -10.65 -0.40
N PRO A 43 -5.99 -11.15 -0.20
CA PRO A 43 -7.22 -10.72 -0.87
C PRO A 43 -7.72 -9.39 -0.34
N TYR A 44 -8.39 -8.64 -1.20
CA TYR A 44 -8.76 -7.26 -0.91
C TYR A 44 -9.74 -7.12 0.26
N GLU A 45 -10.52 -8.15 0.52
CA GLU A 45 -11.44 -8.12 1.67
C GLU A 45 -10.68 -8.09 2.99
N ASP A 46 -9.41 -8.52 2.98
CA ASP A 46 -8.57 -8.51 4.19
C ASP A 46 -7.56 -7.38 4.18
N ARG A 47 -7.68 -6.45 3.24
CA ARG A 47 -6.67 -5.43 2.99
C ARG A 47 -6.30 -4.64 4.24
N GLU A 48 -7.31 -4.16 4.98
CA GLU A 48 -7.00 -3.32 6.13
C GLU A 48 -6.26 -4.09 7.20
N ARG A 49 -6.64 -5.35 7.40
CA ARG A 49 -5.95 -6.20 8.36
C ARG A 49 -4.51 -6.47 7.91
N LEU A 50 -4.33 -6.75 6.62
CA LEU A 50 -2.99 -7.04 6.09
C LEU A 50 -2.08 -5.82 6.20
N ILE A 51 -2.60 -4.63 5.92
CA ILE A 51 -1.85 -3.39 6.07
C ILE A 51 -1.45 -3.20 7.54
N SER A 52 -2.38 -3.44 8.43
CA SER A 52 -2.14 -3.26 9.86
C SER A 52 -1.09 -4.24 10.37
N GLU A 53 -1.18 -5.49 9.94
CA GLU A 53 -0.21 -6.51 10.35
C GLU A 53 1.18 -6.22 9.82
N TRP A 54 1.27 -5.74 8.59
CA TRP A 54 2.56 -5.37 8.01
C TRP A 54 3.20 -4.23 8.78
N ARG A 55 2.38 -3.23 9.14
CA ARG A 55 2.86 -2.10 9.94
C ARG A 55 3.38 -2.57 11.28
N GLU A 56 2.65 -3.47 11.93
CA GLU A 56 3.06 -3.96 13.23
C GLU A 56 4.41 -4.68 13.15
N ARG A 57 4.59 -5.49 12.12
CA ARG A 57 5.85 -6.20 11.95
C ARG A 57 6.99 -5.23 11.63
N TRP A 58 6.70 -4.21 10.83
CA TRP A 58 7.71 -3.22 10.48
C TRP A 58 8.15 -2.43 11.72
N VAL A 59 7.19 -2.03 12.54
CA VAL A 59 7.49 -1.32 13.78
C VAL A 59 8.27 -2.22 14.73
N ALA A 60 7.82 -3.46 14.89
CA ALA A 60 8.50 -4.41 15.77
C ALA A 60 9.93 -4.68 15.32
N GLY A 61 10.18 -4.59 14.02
CA GLY A 61 11.52 -4.79 13.48
C GLY A 61 12.41 -3.55 13.52
N GLY A 62 11.92 -2.44 14.08
CA GLY A 62 12.72 -1.24 14.24
C GLY A 62 12.51 -0.18 13.18
N CYS A 63 11.43 -0.27 12.42
CA CYS A 63 11.12 0.72 11.37
C CYS A 63 12.27 0.85 10.37
N VAL A 64 12.78 -0.28 9.90
CA VAL A 64 13.95 -0.30 9.03
C VAL A 64 13.56 0.04 7.60
N TRP A 65 14.33 0.92 6.98
CA TRP A 65 14.15 1.21 5.55
C TRP A 65 14.57 -0.02 4.76
N LYS A 66 13.66 -0.54 3.93
CA LYS A 66 13.83 -1.88 3.34
C LYS A 66 14.61 -1.90 2.04
N LEU A 67 14.35 -0.96 1.14
CA LEU A 67 14.86 -1.07 -0.23
C LEU A 67 15.86 0.04 -0.54
N THR A 68 16.99 0.02 0.18
CA THR A 68 18.03 1.04 -0.04
C THR A 68 18.59 0.99 -1.45
N GLY A 69 18.57 -0.17 -2.09
CA GLY A 69 19.03 -0.28 -3.46
C GLY A 69 18.12 0.39 -4.46
N CYS A 70 16.86 0.60 -4.08
CA CYS A 70 15.88 1.27 -4.93
C CYS A 70 15.87 2.76 -4.70
N ARG A 71 15.89 3.14 -3.42
CA ARG A 71 15.80 4.54 -3.04
C ARG A 71 16.31 4.67 -1.62
N ARG A 72 17.01 5.74 -1.33
CA ARG A 72 17.52 6.00 0.00
C ARG A 72 16.48 6.75 0.83
N PRO A 73 16.53 6.61 2.16
CA PRO A 73 15.64 7.41 3.00
C PRO A 73 15.93 8.90 2.79
N PRO A 74 14.88 9.74 2.91
CA PRO A 74 15.09 11.18 2.79
C PRO A 74 16.04 11.68 3.88
N GLU A 75 16.68 12.80 3.59
CA GLU A 75 17.54 13.43 4.58
C GLU A 75 16.72 13.82 5.80
N GLY A 76 17.23 13.50 6.99
CA GLY A 76 16.50 13.79 8.21
C GLY A 76 15.31 12.86 8.45
N TRP A 77 15.30 11.70 7.78
CA TRP A 77 14.18 10.77 7.89
C TRP A 77 13.93 10.38 9.34
N ASP A 78 12.67 10.51 9.74
CA ASP A 78 12.22 10.17 11.09
C ASP A 78 11.03 9.24 10.96
N PRO A 79 11.21 7.92 11.17
CA PRO A 79 10.12 6.98 10.99
C PRO A 79 8.97 7.18 11.96
N GLN A 80 9.25 7.72 13.16
CA GLN A 80 8.19 7.98 14.12
C GLN A 80 7.25 9.08 13.61
N ALA A 81 7.84 10.17 13.12
CA ALA A 81 7.03 11.25 12.57
C ALA A 81 6.29 10.77 11.32
N GLN A 82 6.95 9.95 10.52
CA GLN A 82 6.33 9.41 9.32
C GLN A 82 5.12 8.54 9.65
N LEU A 83 5.25 7.70 10.66
CA LEU A 83 4.14 6.81 11.06
C LEU A 83 2.88 7.58 11.41
N ALA A 84 3.05 8.78 11.97
CA ALA A 84 1.89 9.59 12.34
C ALA A 84 1.01 9.93 11.15
N ARG A 85 1.58 9.93 9.93
CA ARG A 85 0.80 10.22 8.73
C ARG A 85 -0.24 9.16 8.43
N THR A 86 -0.02 7.92 8.91
CA THR A 86 -0.95 6.85 8.60
C THR A 86 -2.34 7.11 9.18
N TRP A 87 -2.43 7.94 10.21
CA TRP A 87 -3.72 8.25 10.81
C TRP A 87 -4.63 9.03 9.86
N GLY A 88 -4.05 9.75 8.91
CA GLY A 88 -4.83 10.54 7.96
C GLY A 88 -4.99 9.89 6.61
N VAL A 89 -4.46 8.70 6.41
CA VAL A 89 -4.54 8.04 5.12
C VAL A 89 -5.80 7.18 5.04
N THR A 90 -6.58 7.41 3.99
CA THR A 90 -7.77 6.61 3.74
C THR A 90 -7.47 5.61 2.64
N VAL A 91 -7.73 4.33 2.92
CA VAL A 91 -7.55 3.28 1.93
C VAL A 91 -8.89 3.09 1.21
N PRO A 92 -8.94 3.35 -0.10
CA PRO A 92 -10.20 3.21 -0.81
C PRO A 92 -10.64 1.76 -0.88
N PRO A 93 -11.93 1.49 -0.81
CA PRO A 93 -12.42 0.13 -0.95
C PRO A 93 -12.23 -0.35 -2.37
N TYR A 94 -11.99 -1.64 -2.53
CA TYR A 94 -11.87 -2.23 -3.85
C TYR A 94 -13.22 -2.23 -4.53
N ARG A 95 -13.27 -1.76 -5.78
CA ARG A 95 -14.48 -1.73 -6.58
C ARG A 95 -14.19 -2.38 -7.91
N PRO A 96 -14.67 -3.62 -8.11
CA PRO A 96 -14.45 -4.25 -9.39
C PRO A 96 -15.20 -3.52 -10.49
N ILE A 97 -14.72 -3.67 -11.71
CA ILE A 97 -15.38 -3.09 -12.86
C ILE A 97 -16.68 -3.85 -13.11
N LEU A 98 -17.79 -3.14 -13.05
CA LEU A 98 -19.07 -3.75 -13.30
C LEU A 98 -19.24 -4.01 -14.79
N GLY A 99 -19.86 -5.13 -15.11
CA GLY A 99 -20.10 -5.51 -16.49
C GLY A 99 -18.90 -6.12 -17.15
N ALA A 100 -17.81 -6.05 -16.49
CA ALA A 100 -16.69 -6.81 -17.02
C ALA A 100 -16.83 -8.20 -16.53
N ARG A 101 -17.60 -8.39 -16.21
CA ARG A 101 -17.90 -9.30 -15.61
C ARG A 101 -18.18 -10.17 -15.72
N ARG A 102 -18.09 -10.36 -15.47
CA ARG A 102 -18.43 -10.98 -15.33
C ARG A 102 -18.55 -11.61 -16.12
N GLY A 103 -18.56 -11.77 -16.73
CA GLY A 103 -18.52 -12.39 -17.35
C GLY A 103 -17.41 -12.38 -17.97
N ASP A 104 -16.99 -12.04 -17.99
CA ASP A 104 -16.00 -12.06 -18.33
C ASP A 104 -15.14 -12.29 -17.56
N GLN A 105 -15.08 -12.65 -16.95
CA GLN A 105 -14.36 -12.92 -16.18
C GLN A 105 -14.03 -13.87 -16.11
N PRO A 106 -13.57 -14.06 -16.33
CA PRO A 106 -13.27 -14.94 -16.16
C PRO A 106 -13.25 -15.73 -15.57
N THR A 107 -13.46 -16.09 -15.66
CA THR A 107 -13.65 -16.76 -15.10
C THR A 107 -13.53 -17.48 -15.05
N PRO A 108 -13.25 -17.67 -14.80
CA PRO A 108 -13.14 -18.42 -14.71
C PRO A 108 -13.91 -19.08 -14.74
N GLY A 109 -14.14 -19.05 -15.03
CA GLY A 109 -14.74 -19.39 -14.91
C GLY A 109 -15.40 -19.61 -15.52
N GLU A 110 -15.48 -19.60 -15.74
CA GLU A 110 -16.04 -19.65 -16.00
C GLU A 110 -16.31 -19.88 -16.36
#